data_eeae212e2ac0c2380ca7e89b54d96909
#
_entry.id   eeae212e2ac0c2380ca7e89b54d96909
#
_cell.length_a   1.000
_cell.length_b   1.000
_cell.length_c   1.000
_cell.angle_alpha   90.00
_cell.angle_beta   90.00
_cell.angle_gamma   90.00
#
_symmetry.space_group_name_H-M   'P 1'
#
loop_
_entity.id
_entity.type
_entity.pdbx_description
1 polymer ?
#
loop_
_entity_poly.entity_id
_entity_poly.type
_entity_poly.pdbx_seq_one_letter_code
_entity_poly.pdbx_strand_id
1 'polypeptide(L)'
;MGMTSAFGVRVGLAAMVAGLLAGQGSALAADAARGKILFTQKYGCYQCHGTEGQGSAITGPKLAPDPMPYDALSAFVRTSSGAMPPFREAILPNADLEDIYAYLQSIPPPKDWKTIPLLSNN
;
A
#
# COMPACT_ATOMS: atom_id res chain seq x y z
N MET A 1 -25.93 -50.94 62.91
CA MET A 1 -25.28 -51.39 61.68
C MET A 1 -26.08 -50.80 60.51
N GLY A 2 -25.55 -49.87 59.78
CA GLY A 2 -26.23 -49.25 58.66
C GLY A 2 -25.33 -48.22 58.04
N MET A 3 -24.54 -48.66 57.07
CA MET A 3 -23.67 -47.80 56.29
C MET A 3 -24.47 -47.17 55.18
N THR A 4 -24.67 -45.85 55.25
CA THR A 4 -25.27 -45.08 54.17
C THR A 4 -24.14 -44.42 53.37
N SER A 5 -23.96 -44.96 52.17
CA SER A 5 -23.06 -44.43 51.17
C SER A 5 -23.67 -43.18 50.55
N ALA A 6 -23.05 -42.05 50.73
CA ALA A 6 -23.41 -40.80 50.05
C ALA A 6 -22.72 -40.75 48.67
N PHE A 7 -23.50 -40.85 47.63
CA PHE A 7 -23.07 -40.64 46.26
C PHE A 7 -23.01 -39.12 45.98
N GLY A 8 -21.82 -38.58 45.96
CA GLY A 8 -21.58 -37.20 45.56
C GLY A 8 -21.62 -37.04 44.05
N VAL A 9 -22.66 -36.43 43.53
CA VAL A 9 -22.75 -36.02 42.13
C VAL A 9 -21.87 -34.79 41.94
N ARG A 10 -20.75 -34.94 41.31
CA ARG A 10 -19.93 -33.81 40.84
C ARG A 10 -20.49 -33.33 39.48
N VAL A 11 -21.22 -32.22 39.54
CA VAL A 11 -21.63 -31.48 38.35
C VAL A 11 -20.40 -30.76 37.84
N GLY A 12 -19.82 -31.29 36.79
CA GLY A 12 -18.74 -30.62 36.05
C GLY A 12 -19.28 -29.44 35.24
N LEU A 13 -18.92 -28.26 35.64
CA LEU A 13 -19.20 -27.03 34.89
C LEU A 13 -18.26 -27.00 33.68
N ALA A 14 -18.75 -27.48 32.54
CA ALA A 14 -18.04 -27.31 31.26
C ALA A 14 -18.18 -25.86 30.80
N ALA A 15 -17.15 -25.06 31.05
CA ALA A 15 -17.06 -23.73 30.50
C ALA A 15 -16.86 -23.79 28.99
N MET A 16 -17.94 -23.56 28.23
CA MET A 16 -17.84 -23.27 26.78
C MET A 16 -17.16 -21.92 26.60
N VAL A 17 -15.88 -21.94 26.33
CA VAL A 17 -15.17 -20.79 25.78
C VAL A 17 -15.55 -20.73 24.30
N ALA A 18 -16.62 -20.00 23.99
CA ALA A 18 -16.92 -19.59 22.63
C ALA A 18 -15.84 -18.60 22.20
N GLY A 19 -14.84 -19.10 21.48
CA GLY A 19 -13.83 -18.24 20.85
C GLY A 19 -14.50 -17.33 19.85
N LEU A 20 -14.59 -16.04 20.16
CA LEU A 20 -14.81 -15.02 19.16
C LEU A 20 -13.59 -15.00 18.22
N LEU A 21 -13.68 -15.74 17.13
CA LEU A 21 -12.86 -15.49 15.97
C LEU A 21 -13.35 -14.15 15.38
N ALA A 22 -12.86 -13.05 15.94
CA ALA A 22 -12.93 -11.78 15.28
C ALA A 22 -12.23 -11.97 13.94
N GLY A 23 -13.01 -11.99 12.86
CA GLY A 23 -12.49 -11.96 11.50
C GLY A 23 -11.64 -10.71 11.36
N GLN A 24 -10.34 -10.87 11.53
CA GLN A 24 -9.37 -9.88 11.13
C GLN A 24 -9.44 -9.88 9.60
N GLY A 25 -10.23 -8.97 9.05
CA GLY A 25 -10.15 -8.63 7.65
C GLY A 25 -8.68 -8.33 7.39
N SER A 26 -7.97 -9.24 6.74
CA SER A 26 -6.63 -8.97 6.25
C SER A 26 -6.75 -7.78 5.33
N ALA A 27 -6.33 -6.61 5.78
CA ALA A 27 -6.03 -5.52 4.88
C ALA A 27 -5.02 -6.11 3.89
N LEU A 28 -5.44 -6.28 2.64
CA LEU A 28 -4.53 -6.76 1.60
C LEU A 28 -3.37 -5.78 1.57
N ALA A 29 -2.15 -6.31 1.71
CA ALA A 29 -0.95 -5.48 1.55
C ALA A 29 -1.00 -4.84 0.16
N ALA A 30 -0.61 -3.57 0.09
CA ALA A 30 -0.60 -2.84 -1.17
C ALA A 30 0.27 -3.56 -2.21
N ASP A 31 -0.23 -3.67 -3.45
CA ASP A 31 0.37 -4.43 -4.54
C ASP A 31 1.12 -3.51 -5.51
N ALA A 32 2.44 -3.52 -5.45
CA ALA A 32 3.30 -2.73 -6.33
C ALA A 32 3.16 -3.10 -7.82
N ALA A 33 2.91 -4.38 -8.14
CA ALA A 33 2.74 -4.80 -9.53
C ALA A 33 1.43 -4.27 -10.11
N ARG A 34 0.34 -4.35 -9.34
CA ARG A 34 -0.93 -3.72 -9.68
C ARG A 34 -0.78 -2.19 -9.73
N GLY A 35 -0.06 -1.60 -8.79
CA GLY A 35 0.25 -0.18 -8.74
C GLY A 35 0.94 0.33 -10.00
N LYS A 36 1.87 -0.44 -10.56
CA LYS A 36 2.50 -0.11 -11.86
C LYS A 36 1.47 0.00 -12.98
N ILE A 37 0.55 -0.96 -13.07
CA ILE A 37 -0.51 -0.95 -14.09
C ILE A 37 -1.44 0.26 -13.90
N LEU A 38 -1.82 0.54 -12.66
CA LEU A 38 -2.64 1.69 -12.33
C LEU A 38 -1.97 3.01 -12.71
N PHE A 39 -0.69 3.16 -12.36
CA PHE A 39 0.11 4.35 -12.65
C PHE A 39 0.32 4.58 -14.16
N THR A 40 0.61 3.50 -14.91
CA THR A 40 0.98 3.61 -16.33
C THR A 40 -0.17 3.46 -17.31
N GLN A 41 -1.24 2.75 -16.95
CA GLN A 41 -2.31 2.41 -17.91
C GLN A 41 -3.66 3.00 -17.51
N LYS A 42 -4.05 2.87 -16.25
CA LYS A 42 -5.41 3.26 -15.84
C LYS A 42 -5.55 4.75 -15.58
N TYR A 43 -4.65 5.35 -14.79
CA TYR A 43 -4.76 6.74 -14.36
C TYR A 43 -3.83 7.69 -15.13
N GLY A 44 -2.90 7.16 -15.92
CA GLY A 44 -2.07 7.98 -16.79
C GLY A 44 -1.04 8.87 -16.09
N CYS A 45 -0.70 8.61 -14.83
CA CYS A 45 0.25 9.39 -14.03
C CYS A 45 1.61 9.52 -14.74
N TYR A 46 2.01 8.48 -15.48
CA TYR A 46 3.26 8.43 -16.24
C TYR A 46 3.40 9.53 -17.27
N GLN A 47 2.29 10.08 -17.79
CA GLN A 47 2.33 11.10 -18.85
C GLN A 47 3.05 12.37 -18.40
N CYS A 48 2.93 12.72 -17.13
CA CYS A 48 3.62 13.86 -16.55
C CYS A 48 4.83 13.46 -15.72
N HIS A 49 4.74 12.33 -15.00
CA HIS A 49 5.75 11.92 -14.02
C HIS A 49 6.77 10.90 -14.54
N GLY A 50 6.63 10.46 -15.81
CA GLY A 50 7.47 9.40 -16.38
C GLY A 50 7.07 8.01 -15.92
N THR A 51 7.44 6.98 -16.69
CA THR A 51 7.00 5.59 -16.46
C THR A 51 7.43 5.00 -15.12
N GLU A 52 8.52 5.51 -14.57
CA GLU A 52 9.07 5.11 -13.27
C GLU A 52 8.98 6.26 -12.24
N GLY A 53 8.11 7.23 -12.47
CA GLY A 53 8.01 8.37 -11.56
C GLY A 53 9.28 9.22 -11.48
N GLN A 54 10.15 9.11 -12.47
CA GLN A 54 11.42 9.84 -12.52
C GLN A 54 11.25 11.34 -12.71
N GLY A 55 10.07 11.78 -13.11
CA GLY A 55 9.75 13.18 -13.37
C GLY A 55 10.37 13.73 -14.64
N SER A 56 10.09 14.99 -14.88
CA SER A 56 10.71 15.79 -15.93
C SER A 56 10.75 17.26 -15.50
N ALA A 57 11.68 18.01 -16.04
CA ALA A 57 11.80 19.45 -15.74
C ALA A 57 10.59 20.29 -16.23
N ILE A 58 9.77 19.73 -17.14
CA ILE A 58 8.70 20.46 -17.82
C ILE A 58 7.32 19.95 -17.42
N THR A 59 7.13 18.63 -17.26
CA THR A 59 5.80 18.03 -17.17
C THR A 59 5.35 17.71 -15.76
N GLY A 60 6.26 17.28 -14.89
CA GLY A 60 5.90 16.94 -13.51
C GLY A 60 7.09 16.57 -12.64
N PRO A 61 7.00 16.79 -11.34
CA PRO A 61 8.10 16.49 -10.43
C PRO A 61 8.39 15.00 -10.33
N LYS A 62 9.60 14.69 -9.88
CA LYS A 62 10.02 13.35 -9.52
C LYS A 62 9.18 12.84 -8.35
N LEU A 63 8.70 11.59 -8.47
CA LEU A 63 7.94 10.87 -7.45
C LEU A 63 8.71 9.68 -6.86
N ALA A 64 9.65 9.10 -7.61
CA ALA A 64 10.42 7.92 -7.22
C ALA A 64 11.91 8.09 -7.58
N PRO A 65 12.80 7.40 -6.86
CA PRO A 65 12.57 6.71 -5.58
C PRO A 65 12.27 7.69 -4.45
N ASP A 66 11.92 7.19 -3.30
CA ASP A 66 11.62 7.98 -2.10
C ASP A 66 10.45 8.96 -2.29
N PRO A 67 9.22 8.44 -2.55
CA PRO A 67 8.04 9.29 -2.58
C PRO A 67 7.82 9.97 -1.23
N MET A 68 7.21 11.16 -1.25
CA MET A 68 6.79 11.81 -0.01
C MET A 68 5.89 10.87 0.82
N PRO A 69 5.76 11.06 2.16
CA PRO A 69 4.89 10.23 2.99
C PRO A 69 3.49 10.09 2.41
N TYR A 70 2.89 8.90 2.53
CA TYR A 70 1.60 8.58 1.92
C TYR A 70 0.50 9.59 2.20
N ASP A 71 0.38 10.04 3.46
CA ASP A 71 -0.65 11.01 3.84
C ASP A 71 -0.50 12.34 3.08
N ALA A 72 0.73 12.81 2.92
CA ALA A 72 1.02 14.03 2.16
C ALA A 72 0.75 13.84 0.66
N LEU A 73 1.15 12.69 0.11
CA LEU A 73 0.88 12.34 -1.29
C LEU A 73 -0.63 12.23 -1.53
N SER A 74 -1.35 11.55 -0.68
CA SER A 74 -2.79 11.38 -0.78
C SER A 74 -3.50 12.74 -0.70
N ALA A 75 -3.18 13.56 0.29
CA ALA A 75 -3.76 14.90 0.42
C ALA A 75 -3.51 15.73 -0.84
N PHE A 76 -2.29 15.73 -1.38
CA PHE A 76 -1.95 16.46 -2.59
C PHE A 76 -2.72 15.96 -3.81
N VAL A 77 -2.76 14.64 -4.02
CA VAL A 77 -3.48 14.02 -5.15
C VAL A 77 -4.98 14.37 -5.11
N ARG A 78 -5.57 14.49 -3.91
CA ARG A 78 -7.00 14.82 -3.73
C ARG A 78 -7.32 16.29 -3.94
N THR A 79 -6.38 17.19 -3.66
CA THR A 79 -6.63 18.64 -3.61
C THR A 79 -5.78 19.45 -4.57
N SER A 80 -4.93 18.80 -5.38
CA SER A 80 -4.08 19.47 -6.34
C SER A 80 -4.86 20.41 -7.25
N SER A 81 -4.19 21.49 -7.65
CA SER A 81 -4.70 22.50 -8.58
C SER A 81 -3.63 22.86 -9.61
N GLY A 82 -4.03 23.35 -10.76
CA GLY A 82 -3.11 23.70 -11.84
C GLY A 82 -2.90 22.57 -12.84
N ALA A 83 -1.65 22.29 -13.23
CA ALA A 83 -1.34 21.31 -14.27
C ALA A 83 -1.72 19.88 -13.90
N MET A 84 -1.60 19.51 -12.61
CA MET A 84 -2.09 18.22 -12.12
C MET A 84 -3.54 18.35 -11.68
N PRO A 85 -4.49 17.61 -12.27
CA PRO A 85 -5.87 17.64 -11.83
C PRO A 85 -6.05 16.91 -10.48
N PRO A 86 -7.05 17.30 -9.65
CA PRO A 86 -7.36 16.56 -8.44
C PRO A 86 -8.04 15.24 -8.76
N PHE A 87 -7.55 14.14 -8.21
CA PHE A 87 -8.16 12.82 -8.31
C PHE A 87 -9.00 12.54 -7.07
N ARG A 88 -10.31 12.76 -7.16
CA ARG A 88 -11.25 12.43 -6.07
C ARG A 88 -11.31 10.93 -5.84
N GLU A 89 -11.67 10.50 -4.63
CA GLU A 89 -11.74 9.09 -4.26
C GLU A 89 -12.69 8.26 -5.15
N ALA A 90 -13.78 8.87 -5.62
CA ALA A 90 -14.68 8.23 -6.56
C ALA A 90 -14.04 7.88 -7.91
N ILE A 91 -12.95 8.57 -8.29
CA ILE A 91 -12.21 8.32 -9.55
C ILE A 91 -10.99 7.45 -9.28
N LEU A 92 -10.24 7.75 -8.23
CA LEU A 92 -9.05 7.02 -7.79
C LEU A 92 -9.29 6.55 -6.35
N PRO A 93 -9.83 5.34 -6.12
CA PRO A 93 -10.03 4.78 -4.77
C PRO A 93 -8.74 4.74 -3.95
N ASN A 94 -8.86 4.80 -2.62
CA ASN A 94 -7.69 4.76 -1.73
C ASN A 94 -6.86 3.49 -1.94
N ALA A 95 -7.48 2.34 -2.11
CA ALA A 95 -6.76 1.09 -2.39
C ALA A 95 -5.93 1.14 -3.68
N ASP A 96 -6.43 1.81 -4.73
CA ASP A 96 -5.67 2.00 -5.97
C ASP A 96 -4.50 2.99 -5.76
N LEU A 97 -4.69 4.02 -4.94
CA LEU A 97 -3.62 4.97 -4.62
C LEU A 97 -2.55 4.33 -3.71
N GLU A 98 -2.94 3.46 -2.79
CA GLU A 98 -2.01 2.69 -1.96
C GLU A 98 -1.13 1.76 -2.81
N ASP A 99 -1.71 1.09 -3.79
CA ASP A 99 -0.95 0.26 -4.73
C ASP A 99 0.01 1.08 -5.59
N ILE A 100 -0.45 2.23 -6.08
CA ILE A 100 0.43 3.18 -6.81
C ILE A 100 1.58 3.63 -5.90
N TYR A 101 1.31 3.92 -4.65
CA TYR A 101 2.34 4.31 -3.69
C TYR A 101 3.36 3.19 -3.45
N ALA A 102 2.88 1.96 -3.27
CA ALA A 102 3.74 0.79 -3.16
C ALA A 102 4.62 0.60 -4.41
N TYR A 103 4.07 0.84 -5.60
CA TYR A 103 4.86 0.84 -6.83
C TYR A 103 5.97 1.89 -6.80
N LEU A 104 5.67 3.14 -6.46
CA LEU A 104 6.67 4.21 -6.40
C LEU A 104 7.78 3.91 -5.39
N GLN A 105 7.43 3.31 -4.24
CA GLN A 105 8.40 2.85 -3.24
C GLN A 105 9.27 1.68 -3.72
N SER A 106 8.76 0.84 -4.61
CA SER A 106 9.48 -0.32 -5.15
C SER A 106 10.55 0.02 -6.18
N ILE A 107 10.54 1.25 -6.68
CA ILE A 107 11.49 1.70 -7.71
C ILE A 107 12.85 1.94 -7.07
N PRO A 108 13.90 1.25 -7.52
CA PRO A 108 15.23 1.44 -6.96
C PRO A 108 15.83 2.81 -7.35
N PRO A 109 16.78 3.32 -6.57
CA PRO A 109 17.52 4.50 -6.96
C PRO A 109 18.26 4.27 -8.30
N PRO A 110 18.44 5.32 -9.10
CA PRO A 110 19.17 5.21 -10.35
C PRO A 110 20.61 4.74 -10.08
N LYS A 111 21.14 3.95 -11.01
CA LYS A 111 22.54 3.53 -10.94
C LYS A 111 23.45 4.74 -10.98
N ASP A 112 24.52 4.71 -10.20
CA ASP A 112 25.56 5.72 -10.31
C ASP A 112 26.15 5.66 -11.74
N TRP A 113 26.10 6.77 -12.45
CA TRP A 113 26.59 6.89 -13.82
C TRP A 113 28.08 6.47 -13.95
N LYS A 114 28.87 6.64 -12.89
CA LYS A 114 30.26 6.21 -12.81
C LYS A 114 30.44 4.69 -12.90
N THR A 115 29.37 3.93 -12.60
CA THR A 115 29.38 2.48 -12.71
C THR A 115 28.96 1.98 -14.10
N ILE A 116 28.59 2.88 -15.00
CA ILE A 116 28.22 2.57 -16.36
C ILE A 116 29.44 2.72 -17.26
N PRO A 117 30.02 1.63 -17.82
CA PRO A 117 31.29 1.68 -18.54
C PRO A 117 31.32 2.68 -19.70
N LEU A 118 30.19 2.86 -20.40
CA LEU A 118 30.08 3.80 -21.52
C LEU A 118 30.07 5.28 -21.08
N LEU A 119 29.76 5.58 -19.82
CA LEU A 119 29.70 6.93 -19.28
C LEU A 119 30.89 7.27 -18.39
N SER A 120 31.59 6.28 -17.87
CA SER A 120 32.69 6.45 -16.92
C SER A 120 34.05 6.70 -17.59
N ASN A 121 34.16 6.56 -18.90
CA ASN A 121 35.42 6.68 -19.66
C ASN A 121 35.65 8.05 -20.32
N ASN A 122 34.98 9.10 -19.84
CA ASN A 122 35.23 10.48 -20.29
C ASN A 122 36.03 11.26 -19.25
#